data_bfdb5015be79cf13b6a80542312468ba
#
_entry.id   bfdb5015be79cf13b6a80542312468ba
#
_cell.length_a   1.000
_cell.length_b   1.000
_cell.length_c   1.000
_cell.angle_alpha   90.00
_cell.angle_beta   90.00
_cell.angle_gamma   90.00
#
_symmetry.space_group_name_H-M   'P 1'
#
loop_
_entity.id
_entity.type
_entity.pdbx_description
1 polymer ?
#
loop_
_entity_poly.entity_id
_entity_poly.type
_entity_poly.pdbx_seq_one_letter_code
_entity_poly.pdbx_strand_id
1 'polypeptide(L)'
;TKGPLVLEFEKKFANYIGTKHCVMVNSGSSANLLMAYALLEGDYLKNKKVVVPAISWITTLSPFLQFGFDVLLCDSNNKNLGLDTAKLEELFIKEKPSLLILVHVLAHLNDMDEIHRLCQKYDVLVIEDACEALGTKHLNGKKAGNLSLAGSFSFYYGHHISTIEGGAVTTNDTKLYNLMLSIRSHGWSRDVDQEYKESWKKEFNIDNVREYYTFYYPGFNLRSTDLNAFIGISQLDKMDEICKVREENYNFYNKYLENKFWKQESEYSELSSFAFGTIV
;
A
#
# COMPACT_ATOMS: atom_id res chain seq x y z
N THR A 1 -8.77 14.98 14.21
CA THR A 1 -7.69 15.67 13.51
C THR A 1 -6.36 15.05 13.87
N LYS A 2 -5.39 15.14 12.97
CA LYS A 2 -4.02 14.68 13.22
C LYS A 2 -3.46 15.39 14.44
N GLY A 3 -3.03 14.63 15.43
CA GLY A 3 -2.41 15.10 16.66
C GLY A 3 -1.21 14.22 17.02
N PRO A 4 -0.71 14.29 18.26
CA PRO A 4 0.50 13.58 18.66
C PRO A 4 0.38 12.06 18.58
N LEU A 5 -0.80 11.48 18.80
CA LEU A 5 -0.98 10.03 18.72
C LEU A 5 -0.95 9.52 17.28
N VAL A 6 -1.44 10.29 16.32
CA VAL A 6 -1.28 9.94 14.89
C VAL A 6 0.20 9.92 14.51
N LEU A 7 0.98 10.90 14.93
CA LEU A 7 2.43 10.94 14.67
C LEU A 7 3.17 9.77 15.33
N GLU A 8 2.79 9.41 16.56
CA GLU A 8 3.34 8.26 17.26
C GLU A 8 3.02 6.94 16.53
N PHE A 9 1.76 6.76 16.11
CA PHE A 9 1.34 5.60 15.34
C PHE A 9 2.11 5.51 14.01
N GLU A 10 2.18 6.61 13.24
CA GLU A 10 2.92 6.66 11.98
C GLU A 10 4.38 6.23 12.15
N LYS A 11 5.05 6.72 13.20
CA LYS A 11 6.44 6.33 13.52
C LYS A 11 6.56 4.85 13.90
N LYS A 12 5.70 4.36 14.81
CA LYS A 12 5.70 2.96 15.24
C LYS A 12 5.40 2.02 14.07
N PHE A 13 4.42 2.38 13.24
CA PHE A 13 4.03 1.54 12.09
C PHE A 13 5.12 1.51 11.01
N ALA A 14 5.73 2.65 10.68
CA ALA A 14 6.88 2.70 9.77
C ALA A 14 8.03 1.81 10.28
N ASN A 15 8.36 1.88 11.56
CA ASN A 15 9.37 1.02 12.18
C ASN A 15 9.00 -0.46 12.11
N TYR A 16 7.73 -0.82 12.36
CA TYR A 16 7.25 -2.19 12.28
C TYR A 16 7.35 -2.77 10.87
N ILE A 17 6.98 -2.00 9.86
CA ILE A 17 7.10 -2.41 8.45
C ILE A 17 8.56 -2.38 7.97
N GLY A 18 9.39 -1.54 8.57
CA GLY A 18 10.79 -1.35 8.18
C GLY A 18 10.99 -0.29 7.10
N THR A 19 10.08 0.69 7.00
CA THR A 19 10.16 1.82 6.07
C THR A 19 10.56 3.11 6.79
N LYS A 20 10.99 4.11 6.02
CA LYS A 20 11.32 5.44 6.57
C LYS A 20 10.09 6.21 7.01
N HIS A 21 8.99 6.09 6.26
CA HIS A 21 7.82 6.94 6.38
C HIS A 21 6.52 6.12 6.41
N CYS A 22 5.55 6.66 7.12
CA CYS A 22 4.18 6.20 7.14
C CYS A 22 3.24 7.40 7.15
N VAL A 23 2.14 7.33 6.41
CA VAL A 23 1.08 8.33 6.36
C VAL A 23 -0.24 7.66 6.75
N MET A 24 -0.74 7.90 7.96
CA MET A 24 -2.01 7.36 8.43
C MET A 24 -3.18 8.09 7.77
N VAL A 25 -4.16 7.34 7.30
CA VAL A 25 -5.38 7.82 6.64
C VAL A 25 -6.63 7.17 7.26
N ASN A 26 -7.82 7.61 6.81
CA ASN A 26 -9.09 7.19 7.40
C ASN A 26 -9.61 5.84 6.88
N SER A 27 -8.98 5.21 5.89
CA SER A 27 -9.30 3.83 5.43
C SER A 27 -8.22 3.28 4.49
N GLY A 28 -8.21 1.96 4.27
CA GLY A 28 -7.37 1.34 3.24
C GLY A 28 -7.70 1.83 1.83
N SER A 29 -8.99 2.06 1.55
CA SER A 29 -9.43 2.67 0.28
C SER A 29 -8.84 4.06 0.07
N SER A 30 -8.79 4.86 1.12
CA SER A 30 -8.14 6.17 1.10
C SER A 30 -6.62 6.07 0.96
N ALA A 31 -6.00 5.00 1.45
CA ALA A 31 -4.58 4.75 1.23
C ALA A 31 -4.28 4.50 -0.25
N ASN A 32 -5.07 3.66 -0.93
CA ASN A 32 -4.94 3.43 -2.37
C ASN A 32 -5.20 4.71 -3.18
N LEU A 33 -6.24 5.47 -2.82
CA LEU A 33 -6.56 6.75 -3.46
C LEU A 33 -5.40 7.76 -3.32
N LEU A 34 -4.83 7.86 -2.11
CA LEU A 34 -3.72 8.76 -1.83
C LEU A 34 -2.46 8.39 -2.61
N MET A 35 -2.10 7.09 -2.66
CA MET A 35 -0.96 6.62 -3.45
C MET A 35 -1.12 6.93 -4.93
N ALA A 36 -2.27 6.56 -5.52
CA ALA A 36 -2.54 6.77 -6.94
C ALA A 36 -2.45 8.26 -7.32
N TYR A 37 -3.05 9.12 -6.51
CA TYR A 37 -3.06 10.55 -6.78
C TYR A 37 -1.70 11.22 -6.54
N ALA A 38 -0.98 10.83 -5.49
CA ALA A 38 0.35 11.37 -5.23
C ALA A 38 1.37 10.99 -6.32
N LEU A 39 1.26 9.77 -6.88
CA LEU A 39 2.09 9.36 -8.01
C LEU A 39 1.78 10.17 -9.29
N LEU A 40 0.50 10.50 -9.51
CA LEU A 40 0.07 11.31 -10.64
C LEU A 40 0.57 12.75 -10.52
N GLU A 41 0.34 13.40 -9.36
CA GLU A 41 0.71 14.81 -9.13
C GLU A 41 2.22 15.02 -8.94
N GLY A 42 2.94 13.96 -8.57
CA GLY A 42 4.38 14.02 -8.31
C GLY A 42 5.27 13.76 -9.52
N ASP A 43 4.70 13.67 -10.72
CA ASP A 43 5.43 13.36 -11.96
C ASP A 43 6.22 12.05 -11.92
N TYR A 44 5.69 11.02 -11.22
CA TYR A 44 6.30 9.70 -11.19
C TYR A 44 6.02 8.88 -12.44
N LEU A 45 4.97 9.23 -13.18
CA LEU A 45 4.41 8.40 -14.24
C LEU A 45 4.70 8.97 -15.63
N LYS A 46 5.12 8.11 -16.55
CA LYS A 46 5.35 8.48 -17.96
C LYS A 46 4.07 8.58 -18.78
N ASN A 47 3.04 7.85 -18.37
CA ASN A 47 1.73 7.81 -18.96
C ASN A 47 0.68 7.39 -17.92
N LYS A 48 -0.59 7.45 -18.29
CA LYS A 48 -1.71 7.03 -17.44
C LYS A 48 -2.16 5.60 -17.74
N LYS A 49 -1.23 4.66 -17.94
CA LYS A 49 -1.55 3.24 -18.02
C LYS A 49 -1.08 2.52 -16.77
N VAL A 50 -1.97 1.76 -16.15
CA VAL A 50 -1.70 0.97 -14.95
C VAL A 50 -2.14 -0.47 -15.12
N VAL A 51 -1.29 -1.41 -14.70
CA VAL A 51 -1.67 -2.82 -14.60
C VAL A 51 -2.19 -3.09 -13.19
N VAL A 52 -3.31 -3.80 -13.11
CA VAL A 52 -4.01 -4.17 -11.87
C VAL A 52 -4.33 -5.67 -11.92
N PRO A 53 -4.21 -6.44 -10.82
CA PRO A 53 -4.62 -7.84 -10.80
C PRO A 53 -6.13 -7.98 -11.06
N ALA A 54 -6.54 -9.03 -11.79
CA ALA A 54 -7.95 -9.36 -11.99
C ALA A 54 -8.64 -9.78 -10.67
N ILE A 55 -7.89 -10.37 -9.74
CA ILE A 55 -8.35 -10.69 -8.38
C ILE A 55 -7.86 -9.58 -7.46
N SER A 56 -8.77 -8.68 -7.06
CA SER A 56 -8.48 -7.55 -6.18
C SER A 56 -9.75 -6.99 -5.56
N TRP A 57 -9.57 -6.17 -4.53
CA TRP A 57 -10.66 -5.35 -4.02
C TRP A 57 -10.91 -4.17 -4.96
N ILE A 58 -12.16 -3.74 -5.09
CA ILE A 58 -12.52 -2.67 -6.05
C ILE A 58 -11.72 -1.38 -5.85
N THR A 59 -11.36 -1.03 -4.61
CA THR A 59 -10.61 0.21 -4.34
C THR A 59 -9.11 0.11 -4.62
N THR A 60 -8.61 -1.06 -5.02
CA THR A 60 -7.27 -1.19 -5.60
C THR A 60 -7.21 -0.56 -6.99
N LEU A 61 -8.30 -0.63 -7.76
CA LEU A 61 -8.33 -0.11 -9.14
C LEU A 61 -9.16 1.17 -9.32
N SER A 62 -10.23 1.38 -8.52
CA SER A 62 -11.16 2.49 -8.73
C SER A 62 -10.52 3.88 -8.71
N PRO A 63 -9.48 4.19 -7.89
CA PRO A 63 -8.81 5.48 -7.95
C PRO A 63 -8.20 5.77 -9.32
N PHE A 64 -7.61 4.77 -9.97
CA PHE A 64 -7.03 4.95 -11.29
C PHE A 64 -8.09 5.28 -12.34
N LEU A 65 -9.24 4.60 -12.31
CA LEU A 65 -10.38 4.95 -13.18
C LEU A 65 -10.87 6.37 -12.94
N GLN A 66 -10.98 6.79 -11.67
CA GLN A 66 -11.42 8.15 -11.29
C GLN A 66 -10.47 9.23 -11.81
N PHE A 67 -9.17 8.95 -11.89
CA PHE A 67 -8.15 9.88 -12.40
C PHE A 67 -7.87 9.74 -13.91
N GLY A 68 -8.68 8.95 -14.61
CA GLY A 68 -8.63 8.81 -16.07
C GLY A 68 -7.45 7.98 -16.56
N PHE A 69 -7.05 6.97 -15.79
CA PHE A 69 -6.08 5.98 -16.25
C PHE A 69 -6.74 4.93 -17.15
N ASP A 70 -5.95 4.43 -18.08
CA ASP A 70 -6.22 3.21 -18.82
C ASP A 70 -5.81 2.03 -17.94
N VAL A 71 -6.81 1.32 -17.39
CA VAL A 71 -6.61 0.22 -16.43
C VAL A 71 -6.56 -1.09 -17.19
N LEU A 72 -5.42 -1.76 -17.11
CA LEU A 72 -5.12 -3.04 -17.76
C LEU A 72 -5.21 -4.17 -16.73
N LEU A 73 -6.16 -5.07 -16.87
CA LEU A 73 -6.28 -6.21 -15.97
C LEU A 73 -5.28 -7.30 -16.38
N CYS A 74 -4.50 -7.76 -15.39
CA CYS A 74 -3.61 -8.91 -15.54
C CYS A 74 -4.23 -10.12 -14.85
N ASP A 75 -4.17 -11.27 -15.52
CA ASP A 75 -4.68 -12.52 -14.99
C ASP A 75 -3.84 -13.00 -13.79
N SER A 76 -4.42 -13.90 -13.02
CA SER A 76 -3.83 -14.44 -11.79
C SER A 76 -3.27 -15.85 -12.05
N ASN A 77 -2.17 -16.18 -11.38
CA ASN A 77 -1.67 -17.54 -11.36
C ASN A 77 -2.53 -18.42 -10.43
N ASN A 78 -2.55 -19.71 -10.70
CA ASN A 78 -3.36 -20.67 -9.96
C ASN A 78 -2.72 -21.21 -8.67
N LYS A 79 -1.53 -20.74 -8.28
CA LYS A 79 -0.84 -21.16 -7.05
C LYS A 79 -1.24 -20.31 -5.86
N ASN A 80 -1.11 -18.99 -6.01
CA ASN A 80 -1.33 -18.06 -4.90
C ASN A 80 -2.37 -16.97 -5.21
N LEU A 81 -3.04 -17.03 -6.37
CA LEU A 81 -3.96 -16.00 -6.87
C LEU A 81 -3.32 -14.62 -7.08
N GLY A 82 -2.00 -14.53 -6.97
CA GLY A 82 -1.22 -13.36 -7.35
C GLY A 82 -1.12 -13.22 -8.86
N LEU A 83 -0.36 -12.25 -9.33
CA LEU A 83 -0.17 -11.99 -10.76
C LEU A 83 0.46 -13.19 -11.48
N ASP A 84 -0.05 -13.53 -12.66
CA ASP A 84 0.65 -14.39 -13.62
C ASP A 84 1.77 -13.57 -14.28
N THR A 85 3.01 -13.90 -13.96
CA THR A 85 4.18 -13.13 -14.43
C THR A 85 4.41 -13.23 -15.93
N ALA A 86 3.99 -14.34 -16.58
CA ALA A 86 4.05 -14.45 -18.03
C ALA A 86 3.03 -13.53 -18.70
N LYS A 87 1.80 -13.47 -18.20
CA LYS A 87 0.77 -12.53 -18.66
C LYS A 87 1.14 -11.08 -18.37
N LEU A 88 1.78 -10.85 -17.25
CA LEU A 88 2.31 -9.52 -16.90
C LEU A 88 3.35 -9.06 -17.92
N GLU A 89 4.28 -9.92 -18.31
CA GLU A 89 5.29 -9.57 -19.31
C GLU A 89 4.66 -9.30 -20.68
N GLU A 90 3.68 -10.11 -21.13
CA GLU A 90 2.92 -9.87 -22.36
C GLU A 90 2.27 -8.46 -22.35
N LEU A 91 1.66 -8.05 -21.22
CA LEU A 91 1.07 -6.72 -21.06
C LEU A 91 2.12 -5.61 -21.11
N PHE A 92 3.27 -5.79 -20.45
CA PHE A 92 4.34 -4.79 -20.45
C PHE A 92 4.90 -4.54 -21.86
N ILE A 93 5.07 -5.61 -22.65
CA ILE A 93 5.54 -5.51 -24.04
C ILE A 93 4.52 -4.75 -24.90
N LYS A 94 3.25 -5.15 -24.81
CA LYS A 94 2.21 -4.64 -25.69
C LYS A 94 1.78 -3.22 -25.33
N GLU A 95 1.51 -2.98 -24.06
CA GLU A 95 0.82 -1.78 -23.58
C GLU A 95 1.76 -0.70 -23.03
N LYS A 96 2.97 -1.06 -22.61
CA LYS A 96 4.00 -0.18 -22.03
C LYS A 96 3.44 0.70 -20.89
N PRO A 97 2.86 0.11 -19.83
CA PRO A 97 2.31 0.87 -18.71
C PRO A 97 3.41 1.58 -17.93
N SER A 98 3.03 2.63 -17.18
CA SER A 98 3.94 3.31 -16.24
C SER A 98 3.92 2.69 -14.86
N LEU A 99 2.84 2.01 -14.50
CA LEU A 99 2.57 1.59 -13.14
C LEU A 99 2.00 0.17 -13.10
N LEU A 100 2.44 -0.57 -12.10
CA LEU A 100 1.83 -1.80 -11.61
C LEU A 100 1.38 -1.57 -10.17
N ILE A 101 0.11 -1.83 -9.85
CA ILE A 101 -0.31 -2.08 -8.48
C ILE A 101 -0.58 -3.57 -8.33
N LEU A 102 0.00 -4.20 -7.31
CA LEU A 102 -0.23 -5.61 -7.02
C LEU A 102 -0.96 -5.78 -5.69
N VAL A 103 -1.62 -6.91 -5.50
CA VAL A 103 -2.29 -7.30 -4.26
C VAL A 103 -1.68 -8.60 -3.76
N HIS A 104 -1.35 -8.66 -2.48
CA HIS A 104 -0.96 -9.90 -1.81
C HIS A 104 -2.21 -10.59 -1.27
N VAL A 105 -2.87 -11.38 -2.15
CA VAL A 105 -4.18 -11.98 -1.87
C VAL A 105 -4.12 -12.90 -0.65
N LEU A 106 -4.95 -12.64 0.36
CA LEU A 106 -5.04 -13.38 1.62
C LEU A 106 -3.70 -13.53 2.37
N ALA A 107 -2.80 -12.56 2.19
CA ALA A 107 -1.43 -12.48 2.71
C ALA A 107 -0.38 -13.32 1.97
N HIS A 108 -0.75 -14.03 0.92
CA HIS A 108 0.21 -14.75 0.09
C HIS A 108 0.93 -13.79 -0.86
N LEU A 109 2.26 -13.75 -0.75
CA LEU A 109 3.07 -12.85 -1.56
C LEU A 109 3.05 -13.27 -3.03
N ASN A 110 3.05 -12.28 -3.91
CA ASN A 110 3.37 -12.46 -5.31
C ASN A 110 4.82 -12.92 -5.48
N ASP A 111 5.17 -13.44 -6.65
CA ASP A 111 6.58 -13.66 -7.04
C ASP A 111 7.28 -12.30 -7.21
N MET A 112 7.72 -11.74 -6.09
CA MET A 112 8.28 -10.40 -6.06
C MET A 112 9.61 -10.30 -6.79
N ASP A 113 10.41 -11.36 -6.81
CA ASP A 113 11.71 -11.35 -7.48
C ASP A 113 11.51 -11.26 -9.00
N GLU A 114 10.61 -12.07 -9.55
CA GLU A 114 10.29 -12.01 -10.97
C GLU A 114 9.57 -10.70 -11.35
N ILE A 115 8.64 -10.23 -10.53
CA ILE A 115 7.95 -8.94 -10.75
C ILE A 115 8.94 -7.79 -10.77
N HIS A 116 9.89 -7.74 -9.83
CA HIS A 116 10.92 -6.71 -9.82
C HIS A 116 11.81 -6.77 -11.06
N ARG A 117 12.20 -7.98 -11.49
CA ARG A 117 12.97 -8.18 -12.71
C ARG A 117 12.24 -7.62 -13.95
N LEU A 118 10.95 -7.93 -14.07
CA LEU A 118 10.11 -7.42 -15.16
C LEU A 118 9.94 -5.89 -15.08
N CYS A 119 9.61 -5.36 -13.91
CA CYS A 119 9.44 -3.92 -13.70
C CYS A 119 10.74 -3.15 -14.04
N GLN A 120 11.89 -3.66 -13.64
CA GLN A 120 13.19 -3.07 -14.00
C GLN A 120 13.44 -3.14 -15.52
N LYS A 121 13.16 -4.28 -16.16
CA LYS A 121 13.37 -4.49 -17.59
C LYS A 121 12.54 -3.55 -18.46
N TYR A 122 11.30 -3.29 -18.06
CA TYR A 122 10.33 -2.50 -18.85
C TYR A 122 10.12 -1.09 -18.30
N ASP A 123 10.85 -0.70 -17.26
CA ASP A 123 10.80 0.62 -16.63
C ASP A 123 9.37 0.97 -16.17
N VAL A 124 8.77 0.05 -15.41
CA VAL A 124 7.45 0.16 -14.79
C VAL A 124 7.62 0.34 -13.28
N LEU A 125 6.95 1.33 -12.70
CA LEU A 125 6.90 1.48 -11.24
C LEU A 125 5.98 0.41 -10.64
N VAL A 126 6.31 -0.04 -9.43
CA VAL A 126 5.48 -0.99 -8.68
C VAL A 126 5.12 -0.44 -7.31
N ILE A 127 3.84 -0.60 -6.93
CA ILE A 127 3.29 -0.33 -5.61
C ILE A 127 2.47 -1.53 -5.13
N GLU A 128 2.31 -1.64 -3.80
CA GLU A 128 1.64 -2.75 -3.15
C GLU A 128 0.31 -2.34 -2.54
N ASP A 129 -0.75 -3.09 -2.79
CA ASP A 129 -1.89 -3.18 -1.88
C ASP A 129 -1.62 -4.34 -0.91
N ALA A 130 -1.14 -4.00 0.28
CA ALA A 130 -0.80 -4.92 1.35
C ALA A 130 -1.88 -4.96 2.45
N CYS A 131 -3.10 -4.55 2.15
CA CYS A 131 -4.21 -4.52 3.10
C CYS A 131 -4.46 -5.88 3.74
N GLU A 132 -4.27 -6.96 3.01
CA GLU A 132 -4.45 -8.35 3.48
C GLU A 132 -3.14 -9.01 3.96
N ALA A 133 -1.99 -8.31 3.93
CA ALA A 133 -0.68 -8.93 4.12
C ALA A 133 0.16 -8.34 5.24
N LEU A 134 -0.47 -7.62 6.18
CA LEU A 134 0.24 -7.01 7.32
C LEU A 134 0.96 -8.10 8.15
N GLY A 135 2.29 -7.98 8.20
CA GLY A 135 3.15 -8.88 8.96
C GLY A 135 3.80 -10.00 8.13
N THR A 136 3.26 -10.34 6.96
CA THR A 136 3.88 -11.35 6.07
C THR A 136 5.25 -10.86 5.59
N LYS A 137 6.25 -11.76 5.62
CA LYS A 137 7.63 -11.47 5.23
C LYS A 137 8.06 -12.27 4.00
N HIS A 138 8.66 -11.59 3.07
CA HIS A 138 9.39 -12.19 1.95
C HIS A 138 10.64 -12.95 2.44
N LEU A 139 11.19 -13.85 1.60
CA LEU A 139 12.41 -14.62 1.92
C LEU A 139 13.63 -13.74 2.27
N ASN A 140 13.69 -12.51 1.75
CA ASN A 140 14.74 -11.53 2.08
C ASN A 140 14.54 -10.84 3.44
N GLY A 141 13.51 -11.20 4.20
CA GLY A 141 13.19 -10.66 5.53
C GLY A 141 12.39 -9.34 5.51
N LYS A 142 12.15 -8.72 4.35
CA LYS A 142 11.29 -7.52 4.26
C LYS A 142 9.82 -7.90 4.36
N LYS A 143 9.04 -7.04 5.01
CA LYS A 143 7.59 -7.21 5.11
C LYS A 143 6.88 -6.70 3.86
N ALA A 144 5.70 -7.27 3.56
CA ALA A 144 4.74 -6.69 2.62
C ALA A 144 4.50 -5.21 2.95
N GLY A 145 4.40 -4.37 1.92
CA GLY A 145 4.35 -2.91 2.04
C GLY A 145 5.73 -2.23 2.13
N ASN A 146 6.83 -2.99 2.11
CA ASN A 146 8.21 -2.51 1.99
C ASN A 146 8.98 -3.26 0.88
N LEU A 147 8.25 -3.91 -0.02
CA LEU A 147 8.83 -4.64 -1.14
C LEU A 147 8.87 -3.79 -2.42
N SER A 148 8.24 -2.62 -2.42
CA SER A 148 8.13 -1.75 -3.60
C SER A 148 8.27 -0.26 -3.23
N LEU A 149 7.88 0.65 -4.14
CA LEU A 149 7.96 2.11 -3.93
C LEU A 149 7.09 2.58 -2.75
N ALA A 150 5.88 2.02 -2.63
CA ALA A 150 4.96 2.30 -1.54
C ALA A 150 3.99 1.13 -1.34
N GLY A 151 3.46 0.98 -0.11
CA GLY A 151 2.47 -0.02 0.22
C GLY A 151 1.30 0.55 1.03
N SER A 152 0.07 0.15 0.69
CA SER A 152 -1.13 0.51 1.43
C SER A 152 -1.54 -0.56 2.42
N PHE A 153 -2.18 -0.12 3.51
CA PHE A 153 -2.72 -0.97 4.57
C PHE A 153 -4.12 -0.51 4.97
N SER A 154 -4.93 -1.46 5.42
CA SER A 154 -6.23 -1.21 6.01
C SER A 154 -6.26 -1.62 7.48
N PHE A 155 -6.92 -0.81 8.29
CA PHE A 155 -7.18 -1.07 9.71
C PHE A 155 -8.69 -1.13 9.99
N TYR A 156 -9.47 -1.57 9.01
CA TYR A 156 -10.88 -1.91 9.16
C TYR A 156 -11.03 -3.09 10.12
N TYR A 157 -12.17 -3.21 10.80
CA TYR A 157 -12.33 -4.18 11.90
C TYR A 157 -12.01 -5.65 11.54
N GLY A 158 -12.12 -6.04 10.28
CA GLY A 158 -11.84 -7.39 9.79
C GLY A 158 -10.37 -7.67 9.47
N HIS A 159 -9.49 -6.67 9.56
CA HIS A 159 -8.06 -6.83 9.23
C HIS A 159 -7.23 -7.31 10.43
N HIS A 160 -5.91 -7.43 10.26
CA HIS A 160 -4.98 -7.93 11.27
C HIS A 160 -5.00 -7.12 12.57
N ILE A 161 -5.05 -5.79 12.43
CA ILE A 161 -5.33 -4.84 13.50
C ILE A 161 -6.46 -3.91 13.08
N SER A 162 -7.19 -3.38 14.04
CA SER A 162 -8.31 -2.49 13.74
C SER A 162 -8.19 -1.15 14.47
N THR A 163 -8.49 -0.09 13.76
CA THR A 163 -8.72 1.24 14.34
C THR A 163 -10.18 1.66 14.18
N ILE A 164 -11.10 0.69 14.09
CA ILE A 164 -12.51 0.81 13.69
C ILE A 164 -12.58 1.04 12.18
N GLU A 165 -12.19 2.21 11.74
CA GLU A 165 -11.86 2.63 10.39
C GLU A 165 -10.44 3.22 10.41
N GLY A 166 -9.65 2.94 9.38
CA GLY A 166 -8.31 3.46 9.24
C GLY A 166 -7.53 2.78 8.13
N GLY A 167 -6.41 3.37 7.80
CA GLY A 167 -5.44 2.85 6.85
C GLY A 167 -4.13 3.59 6.96
N ALA A 168 -3.15 3.15 6.21
CA ALA A 168 -1.85 3.82 6.10
C ALA A 168 -1.21 3.57 4.74
N VAL A 169 -0.31 4.47 4.36
CA VAL A 169 0.65 4.25 3.27
C VAL A 169 2.05 4.27 3.86
N THR A 170 2.88 3.31 3.50
CA THR A 170 4.31 3.26 3.86
C THR A 170 5.18 3.48 2.63
N THR A 171 6.32 4.14 2.79
CA THR A 171 7.28 4.36 1.71
C THR A 171 8.68 4.69 2.25
N ASN A 172 9.70 4.47 1.42
CA ASN A 172 11.06 4.95 1.66
C ASN A 172 11.38 6.23 0.87
N ASP A 173 10.47 6.66 -0.01
CA ASP A 173 10.62 7.86 -0.84
C ASP A 173 10.11 9.10 -0.09
N THR A 174 11.04 10.00 0.25
CA THR A 174 10.73 11.20 1.03
C THR A 174 9.95 12.24 0.21
N LYS A 175 10.13 12.30 -1.12
CA LYS A 175 9.33 13.17 -2.00
C LYS A 175 7.88 12.72 -2.01
N LEU A 176 7.64 11.42 -2.24
CA LEU A 176 6.30 10.84 -2.22
C LEU A 176 5.61 11.03 -0.87
N TYR A 177 6.34 10.82 0.23
CA TYR A 177 5.84 11.04 1.58
C TYR A 177 5.32 12.46 1.78
N ASN A 178 6.11 13.48 1.41
CA ASN A 178 5.72 14.88 1.56
C ASN A 178 4.52 15.27 0.68
N LEU A 179 4.46 14.75 -0.55
CA LEU A 179 3.28 14.89 -1.41
C LEU A 179 2.03 14.31 -0.75
N MET A 180 2.13 13.09 -0.23
CA MET A 180 1.01 12.43 0.46
C MET A 180 0.57 13.17 1.71
N LEU A 181 1.48 13.75 2.49
CA LEU A 181 1.13 14.59 3.66
C LEU A 181 0.29 15.80 3.25
N SER A 182 0.69 16.48 2.18
CA SER A 182 -0.03 17.62 1.63
C SER A 182 -1.40 17.21 1.10
N ILE A 183 -1.45 16.24 0.18
CA ILE A 183 -2.66 15.78 -0.53
C ILE A 183 -3.68 15.20 0.46
N ARG A 184 -3.24 14.47 1.48
CA ARG A 184 -4.10 13.96 2.57
C ARG A 184 -4.88 15.06 3.28
N SER A 185 -4.31 16.28 3.34
CA SER A 185 -4.81 17.43 4.09
C SER A 185 -5.08 18.62 3.17
N HIS A 186 -5.94 18.44 2.18
CA HIS A 186 -6.42 19.49 1.26
C HIS A 186 -5.37 20.07 0.29
N GLY A 187 -4.16 19.54 0.24
CA GLY A 187 -3.05 20.12 -0.50
C GLY A 187 -2.25 21.17 0.28
N TRP A 188 -2.45 21.28 1.61
CA TRP A 188 -1.69 22.17 2.47
C TRP A 188 -0.27 21.67 2.75
N SER A 189 0.65 22.61 2.95
CA SER A 189 2.03 22.32 3.36
C SER A 189 2.25 22.22 4.88
N ARG A 190 1.20 22.28 5.71
CA ARG A 190 1.32 22.33 7.18
C ARG A 190 2.12 21.18 7.79
N ASP A 191 1.93 19.98 7.27
CA ASP A 191 2.53 18.74 7.77
C ASP A 191 3.79 18.34 6.98
N VAL A 192 4.11 19.07 5.92
CA VAL A 192 5.23 18.81 5.00
C VAL A 192 6.54 19.22 5.68
N ASP A 193 7.61 18.48 5.42
CA ASP A 193 8.95 18.78 5.92
C ASP A 193 9.40 20.16 5.45
N GLN A 194 10.14 20.89 6.31
CA GLN A 194 10.49 22.30 6.07
C GLN A 194 11.25 22.50 4.76
N GLU A 195 12.13 21.58 4.39
CA GLU A 195 12.90 21.67 3.15
C GLU A 195 11.98 21.65 1.90
N TYR A 196 11.00 20.73 1.87
CA TYR A 196 10.02 20.65 0.79
C TYR A 196 9.08 21.86 0.76
N LYS A 197 8.70 22.32 1.92
CA LYS A 197 7.87 23.52 2.08
C LYS A 197 8.53 24.77 1.48
N GLU A 198 9.80 24.99 1.79
CA GLU A 198 10.56 26.12 1.23
C GLU A 198 10.80 25.95 -0.28
N SER A 199 11.03 24.72 -0.74
CA SER A 199 11.14 24.42 -2.18
C SER A 199 9.85 24.79 -2.93
N TRP A 200 8.69 24.36 -2.43
CA TRP A 200 7.40 24.66 -3.04
C TRP A 200 7.08 26.15 -2.99
N LYS A 201 7.37 26.85 -1.88
CA LYS A 201 7.20 28.32 -1.81
C LYS A 201 7.99 29.02 -2.92
N LYS A 202 9.22 28.59 -3.13
CA LYS A 202 10.08 29.14 -4.18
C LYS A 202 9.54 28.82 -5.59
N GLU A 203 9.17 27.56 -5.83
CA GLU A 203 8.65 27.09 -7.10
C GLU A 203 7.37 27.85 -7.53
N PHE A 204 6.42 27.98 -6.57
CA PHE A 204 5.13 28.62 -6.81
C PHE A 204 5.11 30.13 -6.50
N ASN A 205 6.26 30.74 -6.19
CA ASN A 205 6.39 32.15 -5.84
C ASN A 205 5.42 32.60 -4.72
N ILE A 206 5.39 31.86 -3.60
CA ILE A 206 4.53 32.10 -2.44
C ILE A 206 5.31 32.78 -1.33
N ASP A 207 4.83 33.92 -0.83
CA ASP A 207 5.38 34.59 0.33
C ASP A 207 4.86 34.00 1.66
N ASN A 208 5.45 34.41 2.78
CA ASN A 208 5.12 33.89 4.11
C ASN A 208 3.67 34.20 4.55
N VAL A 209 3.03 35.24 4.01
CA VAL A 209 1.64 35.60 4.36
C VAL A 209 0.68 34.70 3.62
N ARG A 210 0.88 34.54 2.31
CA ARG A 210 0.02 33.70 1.46
C ARG A 210 0.14 32.23 1.80
N GLU A 211 1.30 31.77 2.31
CA GLU A 211 1.55 30.37 2.66
C GLU A 211 0.47 29.79 3.57
N TYR A 212 -0.06 30.53 4.52
CA TYR A 212 -1.05 30.07 5.49
C TYR A 212 -2.32 29.48 4.85
N TYR A 213 -2.69 29.96 3.66
CA TYR A 213 -3.87 29.52 2.91
C TYR A 213 -3.56 29.10 1.47
N THR A 214 -2.31 28.72 1.20
CA THR A 214 -1.91 28.16 -0.09
C THR A 214 -2.13 26.64 -0.07
N PHE A 215 -2.84 26.16 -1.10
CA PHE A 215 -3.04 24.76 -1.38
C PHE A 215 -2.25 24.44 -2.64
N TYR A 216 -1.15 23.72 -2.49
CA TYR A 216 -0.21 23.44 -3.58
C TYR A 216 -0.73 22.40 -4.55
N TYR A 217 -1.62 21.51 -4.08
CA TYR A 217 -2.23 20.44 -4.86
C TYR A 217 -3.74 20.38 -4.60
N PRO A 218 -4.57 19.94 -5.58
CA PRO A 218 -5.96 19.60 -5.32
C PRO A 218 -6.03 18.39 -4.38
N GLY A 219 -6.08 18.62 -3.08
CA GLY A 219 -6.02 17.56 -2.07
C GLY A 219 -7.37 17.15 -1.52
N PHE A 220 -7.34 16.14 -0.65
CA PHE A 220 -8.52 15.54 -0.01
C PHE A 220 -8.54 15.82 1.50
N ASN A 221 -9.60 15.39 2.16
CA ASN A 221 -9.63 15.21 3.61
C ASN A 221 -9.63 13.70 3.93
N LEU A 222 -8.44 13.08 3.93
CA LEU A 222 -8.24 11.67 4.23
C LEU A 222 -7.61 11.43 5.60
N ARG A 223 -7.61 12.46 6.46
CA ARG A 223 -6.93 12.42 7.76
C ARG A 223 -7.58 11.40 8.68
N SER A 224 -6.76 10.64 9.39
CA SER A 224 -7.17 9.89 10.57
C SER A 224 -7.24 10.79 11.81
N THR A 225 -7.64 10.25 12.94
CA THR A 225 -7.77 10.96 14.21
C THR A 225 -6.90 10.34 15.29
N ASP A 226 -6.61 11.12 16.35
CA ASP A 226 -5.88 10.60 17.51
C ASP A 226 -6.62 9.46 18.23
N LEU A 227 -7.94 9.42 18.14
CA LEU A 227 -8.75 8.32 18.68
C LEU A 227 -8.46 7.00 17.96
N ASN A 228 -8.44 7.02 16.61
CA ASN A 228 -8.09 5.86 15.81
C ASN A 228 -6.63 5.43 16.07
N ALA A 229 -5.72 6.40 16.14
CA ALA A 229 -4.30 6.14 16.40
C ALA A 229 -4.07 5.52 17.79
N PHE A 230 -4.78 6.00 18.82
CA PHE A 230 -4.74 5.44 20.18
C PHE A 230 -5.08 3.95 20.20
N ILE A 231 -6.18 3.58 19.51
CA ILE A 231 -6.57 2.17 19.37
C ILE A 231 -5.48 1.39 18.61
N GLY A 232 -4.99 1.94 17.50
CA GLY A 232 -3.97 1.30 16.67
C GLY A 232 -2.65 1.04 17.39
N ILE A 233 -2.17 1.99 18.19
CA ILE A 233 -0.94 1.85 18.99
C ILE A 233 -1.03 0.64 19.91
N SER A 234 -2.15 0.47 20.62
CA SER A 234 -2.34 -0.64 21.56
C SER A 234 -2.39 -2.01 20.89
N GLN A 235 -2.82 -2.07 19.63
CA GLN A 235 -2.87 -3.32 18.85
C GLN A 235 -1.54 -3.62 18.15
N LEU A 236 -0.83 -2.57 17.72
CA LEU A 236 0.47 -2.72 17.09
C LEU A 236 1.50 -3.41 18.01
N ASP A 237 1.41 -3.17 19.32
CA ASP A 237 2.26 -3.81 20.31
C ASP A 237 2.01 -5.34 20.43
N LYS A 238 0.91 -5.86 19.86
CA LYS A 238 0.54 -7.28 19.83
C LYS A 238 0.77 -7.95 18.47
N MET A 239 1.34 -7.24 17.51
CA MET A 239 1.42 -7.74 16.12
C MET A 239 2.15 -9.06 15.98
N ASP A 240 3.25 -9.27 16.71
CA ASP A 240 4.02 -10.53 16.61
C ASP A 240 3.19 -11.73 17.12
N GLU A 241 2.40 -11.54 18.19
CA GLU A 241 1.46 -12.55 18.67
C GLU A 241 0.34 -12.82 17.66
N ILE A 242 -0.23 -11.76 17.08
CA ILE A 242 -1.27 -11.87 16.06
C ILE A 242 -0.75 -12.64 14.83
N CYS A 243 0.44 -12.32 14.34
CA CYS A 243 1.06 -13.01 13.21
C CYS A 243 1.25 -14.50 13.51
N LYS A 244 1.81 -14.81 14.69
CA LYS A 244 2.04 -16.18 15.12
C LYS A 244 0.75 -17.00 15.16
N VAL A 245 -0.31 -16.49 15.79
CA VAL A 245 -1.61 -17.19 15.87
C VAL A 245 -2.21 -17.40 14.48
N ARG A 246 -2.09 -16.42 13.57
CA ARG A 246 -2.58 -16.54 12.19
C ARG A 246 -1.81 -17.60 11.40
N GLU A 247 -0.50 -17.68 11.56
CA GLU A 247 0.33 -18.70 10.94
C GLU A 247 0.02 -20.11 11.48
N GLU A 248 -0.13 -20.25 12.81
CA GLU A 248 -0.54 -21.50 13.44
C GLU A 248 -1.90 -21.98 12.92
N ASN A 249 -2.88 -21.08 12.82
CA ASN A 249 -4.20 -21.39 12.27
C ASN A 249 -4.12 -21.81 10.80
N TYR A 250 -3.36 -21.08 9.97
CA TYR A 250 -3.15 -21.44 8.58
C TYR A 250 -2.55 -22.84 8.44
N ASN A 251 -1.49 -23.11 9.19
CA ASN A 251 -0.81 -24.41 9.17
C ASN A 251 -1.74 -25.54 9.63
N PHE A 252 -2.61 -25.27 10.63
CA PHE A 252 -3.62 -26.24 11.07
C PHE A 252 -4.59 -26.57 9.93
N TYR A 253 -5.20 -25.58 9.30
CA TYR A 253 -6.12 -25.82 8.17
C TYR A 253 -5.42 -26.51 7.01
N ASN A 254 -4.22 -26.06 6.65
CA ASN A 254 -3.43 -26.64 5.57
C ASN A 254 -3.12 -28.12 5.79
N LYS A 255 -2.86 -28.53 7.04
CA LYS A 255 -2.59 -29.90 7.42
C LYS A 255 -3.82 -30.80 7.35
N TYR A 256 -4.98 -30.30 7.77
CA TYR A 256 -6.19 -31.13 7.93
C TYR A 256 -7.14 -31.06 6.74
N LEU A 257 -7.01 -30.07 5.86
CA LEU A 257 -7.77 -30.03 4.62
C LEU A 257 -7.28 -31.14 3.68
N GLU A 258 -8.22 -31.92 3.12
CA GLU A 258 -7.90 -33.00 2.17
C GLU A 258 -7.17 -32.45 0.92
N ASN A 259 -6.24 -33.23 0.39
CA ASN A 259 -5.43 -32.82 -0.78
C ASN A 259 -6.23 -32.66 -2.08
N LYS A 260 -7.51 -33.13 -2.12
CA LYS A 260 -8.39 -32.91 -3.26
C LYS A 260 -8.85 -31.44 -3.42
N PHE A 261 -8.75 -30.65 -2.37
CA PHE A 261 -9.10 -29.24 -2.42
C PHE A 261 -7.87 -28.39 -2.76
N TRP A 262 -8.10 -27.37 -3.57
CA TRP A 262 -7.07 -26.41 -3.87
C TRP A 262 -6.65 -25.63 -2.61
N LYS A 263 -5.36 -25.40 -2.48
CA LYS A 263 -4.75 -24.63 -1.40
C LYS A 263 -3.86 -23.57 -1.99
N GLN A 264 -3.85 -22.42 -1.37
CA GLN A 264 -2.99 -21.31 -1.78
C GLN A 264 -1.54 -21.59 -1.35
N GLU A 265 -0.59 -21.40 -2.27
CA GLU A 265 0.83 -21.65 -2.05
C GLU A 265 1.65 -20.43 -2.47
N SER A 266 2.56 -19.96 -1.63
CA SER A 266 3.51 -18.89 -1.96
C SER A 266 4.81 -19.08 -1.19
N GLU A 267 5.87 -18.41 -1.64
CA GLU A 267 7.15 -18.38 -0.93
C GLU A 267 7.20 -17.21 0.06
N TYR A 268 7.53 -17.51 1.31
CA TYR A 268 7.61 -16.54 2.39
C TYR A 268 8.56 -17.04 3.49
N SER A 269 9.10 -16.14 4.28
CA SER A 269 9.81 -16.51 5.52
C SER A 269 8.87 -16.57 6.74
N GLU A 270 7.83 -15.75 6.77
CA GLU A 270 6.76 -15.74 7.77
C GLU A 270 5.45 -15.35 7.10
N LEU A 271 4.37 -16.10 7.39
CA LEU A 271 3.03 -15.86 6.86
C LEU A 271 2.10 -15.30 7.94
N SER A 272 1.57 -14.11 7.73
CA SER A 272 0.49 -13.57 8.55
C SER A 272 -0.84 -13.72 7.82
N SER A 273 -1.36 -14.94 7.73
CA SER A 273 -2.54 -15.27 6.92
C SER A 273 -3.73 -14.37 7.23
N PHE A 274 -4.33 -13.76 6.19
CA PHE A 274 -5.55 -12.97 6.35
C PHE A 274 -6.77 -13.88 6.53
N ALA A 275 -6.87 -14.89 5.68
CA ALA A 275 -7.87 -15.95 5.73
C ALA A 275 -7.32 -17.21 5.05
N PHE A 276 -7.99 -18.34 5.27
CA PHE A 276 -7.67 -19.58 4.57
C PHE A 276 -8.59 -19.72 3.34
N GLY A 277 -8.00 -19.58 2.15
CA GLY A 277 -8.70 -19.73 0.87
C GLY A 277 -8.64 -21.16 0.36
N THR A 278 -9.75 -21.66 -0.17
CA THR A 278 -9.81 -22.93 -0.92
C THR A 278 -10.84 -22.86 -2.04
N ILE A 279 -10.67 -23.72 -3.05
CA ILE A 279 -11.64 -23.90 -4.14
C ILE A 279 -12.19 -25.32 -4.02
N VAL A 280 -13.51 -25.47 -4.05
CA VAL A 280 -14.25 -26.74 -3.93
C VAL A 280 -14.88 -27.14 -5.26
#